data_5c6330073fd1c924a8c13687b8d4f00c
#
_entry.id   5c6330073fd1c924a8c13687b8d4f00c
#
_cell.length_a   1.000
_cell.length_b   1.000
_cell.length_c   1.000
_cell.angle_alpha   90.00
_cell.angle_beta   90.00
_cell.angle_gamma   90.00
#
_symmetry.space_group_name_H-M   'P 1'
#
loop_
_entity.id
_entity.type
_entity.pdbx_description
1 polymer ?
#
loop_
_entity_poly.entity_id
_entity_poly.type
_entity_poly.pdbx_seq_one_letter_code
_entity_poly.pdbx_strand_id
1 'polypeptide(L)' 'MLQLERQQQILNYLEKNRKATTNELSELLGVSATTIRIDLKQMDKEKLLTRTHGGAIYQNRPCDC' A
#
# COMPACT_ATOMS: atom_id res chain seq x y z
N MET A 1 3.90 -12.72 -9.44
CA MET A 1 2.75 -11.81 -9.24
C MET A 1 3.02 -10.51 -9.97
N LEU A 2 2.06 -10.05 -10.74
CA LEU A 2 2.24 -8.81 -11.48
C LEU A 2 2.17 -7.63 -10.54
N GLN A 3 2.83 -6.54 -10.91
CA GLN A 3 2.83 -5.36 -10.07
C GLN A 3 1.41 -4.85 -9.82
N LEU A 4 0.58 -4.89 -10.82
CA LEU A 4 -0.79 -4.41 -10.67
C LEU A 4 -1.56 -5.26 -9.67
N GLU A 5 -1.38 -6.57 -9.70
CA GLU A 5 -2.04 -7.45 -8.76
C GLU A 5 -1.52 -7.19 -7.36
N ARG A 6 -0.22 -6.94 -7.24
CA ARG A 6 0.37 -6.68 -5.94
C ARG A 6 -0.18 -5.39 -5.35
N GLN A 7 -0.29 -4.35 -6.18
CA GLN A 7 -0.84 -3.09 -5.71
C GLN A 7 -2.30 -3.24 -5.30
N GLN A 8 -3.05 -4.05 -6.03
CA GLN A 8 -4.44 -4.28 -5.70
C GLN A 8 -4.56 -4.96 -4.33
N GLN A 9 -3.70 -5.92 -4.06
CA GLN A 9 -3.72 -6.60 -2.78
C GLN A 9 -3.34 -5.66 -1.64
N ILE A 10 -2.40 -4.76 -1.89
CA ILE A 10 -2.01 -3.77 -0.90
C ILE A 10 -3.21 -2.88 -0.57
N LEU A 11 -3.92 -2.42 -1.59
CA LEU A 11 -5.08 -1.57 -1.35
C LEU A 11 -6.17 -2.31 -0.59
N ASN A 12 -6.41 -3.58 -0.93
CA ASN A 12 -7.41 -4.36 -0.23
C ASN A 12 -7.06 -4.51 1.25
N TYR A 13 -5.79 -4.74 1.53
CA TYR A 13 -5.35 -4.86 2.91
C TYR A 13 -5.52 -3.54 3.65
N LEU A 14 -5.19 -2.43 2.99
CA LEU A 14 -5.32 -1.13 3.64
C LEU A 14 -6.78 -0.76 3.87
N GLU A 15 -7.65 -1.15 2.97
CA GLU A 15 -9.07 -0.87 3.16
C GLU A 15 -9.59 -1.57 4.41
N LYS A 16 -9.09 -2.78 4.66
CA LYS A 16 -9.55 -3.50 5.82
C LYS A 16 -8.90 -3.04 7.08
N ASN A 17 -7.62 -2.80 7.06
CA ASN A 17 -6.84 -2.51 8.26
C ASN A 17 -6.48 -1.05 8.43
N ARG A 18 -6.76 -0.24 7.45
CA ARG A 18 -6.54 1.20 7.45
C ARG A 18 -5.07 1.59 7.38
N LYS A 19 -4.18 0.76 7.84
CA LYS A 19 -2.75 1.02 7.77
C LYS A 19 -2.01 -0.30 7.69
N ALA A 20 -0.79 -0.25 7.22
CA ALA A 20 0.05 -1.43 7.14
C ALA A 20 1.49 -0.99 7.12
N THR A 21 2.37 -1.83 7.67
CA THR A 21 3.79 -1.54 7.60
C THR A 21 4.38 -2.24 6.39
N THR A 22 5.55 -1.79 5.99
CA THR A 22 6.26 -2.42 4.88
C THR A 22 6.48 -3.91 5.16
N ASN A 23 6.83 -4.24 6.42
CA ASN A 23 7.06 -5.63 6.77
C ASN A 23 5.80 -6.46 6.66
N GLU A 24 4.68 -5.94 7.10
CA GLU A 24 3.43 -6.65 7.02
C GLU A 24 3.07 -6.96 5.58
N LEU A 25 3.23 -5.99 4.71
CA LEU A 25 2.90 -6.19 3.30
C LEU A 25 3.90 -7.15 2.64
N SER A 26 5.15 -7.04 3.03
CA SER A 26 6.17 -7.94 2.51
C SER A 26 5.83 -9.39 2.82
N GLU A 27 5.41 -9.66 4.05
CA GLU A 27 5.06 -11.00 4.43
C GLU A 27 3.75 -11.45 3.80
N LEU A 28 2.81 -10.55 3.71
CA LEU A 28 1.53 -10.89 3.14
C LEU A 28 1.66 -11.31 1.68
N LEU A 29 2.48 -10.60 0.94
CA LEU A 29 2.60 -10.84 -0.48
C LEU A 29 3.78 -11.73 -0.86
N GLY A 30 4.63 -12.02 0.09
CA GLY A 30 5.78 -12.88 -0.18
C GLY A 30 6.84 -12.21 -1.05
N VAL A 31 6.99 -10.90 -0.93
CA VAL A 31 8.00 -10.17 -1.69
C VAL A 31 8.86 -9.40 -0.70
N SER A 32 9.98 -8.85 -1.18
CA SER A 32 10.90 -8.17 -0.28
C SER A 32 10.35 -6.81 0.12
N ALA A 33 10.84 -6.31 1.24
CA ALA A 33 10.45 -4.99 1.71
C ALA A 33 10.81 -3.91 0.71
N THR A 34 11.92 -4.08 0.01
CA THR A 34 12.33 -3.12 -1.01
C THR A 34 11.28 -3.04 -2.11
N THR A 35 10.76 -4.19 -2.54
CA THR A 35 9.71 -4.22 -3.56
C THR A 35 8.46 -3.51 -3.06
N ILE A 36 8.11 -3.73 -1.80
CA ILE A 36 6.94 -3.06 -1.22
C ILE A 36 7.15 -1.55 -1.20
N ARG A 37 8.34 -1.11 -0.84
CA ARG A 37 8.62 0.33 -0.81
C ARG A 37 8.46 0.96 -2.18
N ILE A 38 8.91 0.28 -3.21
CA ILE A 38 8.78 0.77 -4.58
C ILE A 38 7.31 0.88 -4.95
N ASP A 39 6.53 -0.15 -4.61
CA ASP A 39 5.11 -0.13 -4.91
C ASP A 39 4.39 0.96 -4.14
N LEU A 40 4.71 1.13 -2.87
CA LEU A 40 4.07 2.15 -2.06
C LEU A 40 4.40 3.55 -2.58
N LYS A 41 5.64 3.74 -3.03
CA LYS A 41 6.04 5.02 -3.56
C LYS A 41 5.22 5.34 -4.82
N GLN A 42 5.05 4.34 -5.68
CA GLN A 42 4.28 4.52 -6.90
C GLN A 42 2.82 4.83 -6.57
N MET A 43 2.25 4.09 -5.64
CA MET A 43 0.85 4.26 -5.29
C MET A 43 0.61 5.62 -4.60
N ASP A 44 1.58 6.06 -3.81
CA ASP A 44 1.48 7.37 -3.18
C ASP A 44 1.51 8.47 -4.25
N LYS A 45 2.34 8.27 -5.26
CA LYS A 45 2.43 9.23 -6.33
C LYS A 45 1.11 9.30 -7.08
N GLU A 46 0.38 8.18 -7.17
CA GLU A 46 -0.90 8.16 -7.82
C GLU A 46 -2.04 8.49 -6.87
N LYS A 47 -1.70 8.83 -5.64
CA LYS A 47 -2.68 9.21 -4.62
C LYS A 47 -3.66 8.10 -4.28
N LEU A 48 -3.21 6.88 -4.37
CA LEU A 48 -4.03 5.74 -3.98
C LEU A 48 -3.92 5.47 -2.48
N LEU A 49 -2.84 5.93 -1.88
CA LEU A 49 -2.62 5.78 -0.45
C LEU A 49 -1.65 6.85 0.00
N THR A 50 -1.40 6.94 1.29
CA THR A 50 -0.44 7.88 1.83
C THR A 50 0.70 7.10 2.46
N ARG A 51 1.93 7.38 2.04
CA ARG A 51 3.08 6.73 2.63
C ARG A 51 3.39 7.35 3.96
N THR A 52 3.73 6.51 4.91
CA THR A 52 4.18 6.98 6.21
C THR A 52 5.56 6.40 6.48
N HIS A 53 6.15 6.78 7.63
CA HIS A 53 7.43 6.32 7.98
C HIS A 53 7.32 4.82 8.25
N GLY A 54 7.79 4.01 7.45
CA GLY A 54 7.80 2.57 7.64
C GLY A 54 6.59 1.83 7.09
N GLY A 55 5.71 2.53 6.39
CA GLY A 55 4.54 1.84 5.84
C GLY A 55 3.64 2.78 5.07
N ALA A 56 2.35 2.53 5.15
CA ALA A 56 1.36 3.32 4.42
C ALA A 56 0.03 3.28 5.14
N ILE A 57 -0.80 4.28 4.90
CA ILE A 57 -2.16 4.30 5.44
C ILE A 57 -3.14 4.47 4.30
N TYR A 58 -4.34 4.02 4.52
CA TYR A 58 -5.38 4.10 3.51
C TYR A 58 -5.80 5.56 3.38
N GLN A 59 -5.80 6.02 2.13
CA GLN A 59 -6.19 7.38 1.92
C GLN A 59 -7.66 7.42 1.73
N ASN A 60 -8.37 7.73 2.79
CA ASN A 60 -9.78 7.82 2.72
C ASN A 60 -10.11 9.17 2.21
N ARG A 61 -10.47 9.36 0.95
CA ARG A 61 -10.85 10.59 0.46
C ARG A 61 -12.14 10.93 0.96
N PRO A 62 -12.35 11.97 1.65
CA PRO A 62 -13.62 12.42 2.06
C PRO A 62 -14.35 12.75 0.80
N CYS A 63 -15.55 12.44 0.81
CA CYS A 63 -16.34 12.72 -0.25
C CYS A 63 -16.29 14.11 -0.52
N ASP A 64 -15.88 14.47 -1.58
CA ASP A 64 -15.75 15.72 -1.88
C ASP A 64 -16.84 16.22 -2.38
N CYS A 65 -17.54 16.44 -1.81
CA CYS A 65 -18.75 16.90 -2.28
C CYS A 65 -18.75 18.26 -2.64
#